data_da2e14db02eeec1f29a6389cef0d3ff4
#
_entry.id   da2e14db02eeec1f29a6389cef0d3ff4
#
_cell.length_a   1.000
_cell.length_b   1.000
_cell.length_c   1.000
_cell.angle_alpha   90.00
_cell.angle_beta   90.00
_cell.angle_gamma   90.00
#
_symmetry.space_group_name_H-M   'P 1'
#
loop_
_entity.id
_entity.type
_entity.pdbx_description
1 polymer ?
#
loop_
_entity_poly.entity_id
_entity_poly.type
_entity_poly.pdbx_seq_one_letter_code
_entity_poly.pdbx_strand_id
1 'polypeptide(L)'
;DDFDLIPFSNTGVAYNTLSFYGINSINPKMGASNKYYSYDSVDDVVYYDLPTPFTELMYRSVFEQGQLLDAVYSVNTSRQFNFSISRKGLRSLGNYQNFISSSSNFKISTNYFSKNKKYRFRTHYTNQKLFSEQNGGINNSDILNFENGNSQFLDRGVFDPNFENAHNEFLGKRFYVDQSYVLIDKDSISDSSLELFNSIYLEEKKYKFQQSSSDEFFGDSFVSQEINDKILL
;
A
#
# COMPACT_ATOMS: atom_id res chain seq x y z
N ASP A 1 -10.88 -2.93 8.62
CA ASP A 1 -11.79 -3.85 7.91
C ASP A 1 -12.66 -3.01 6.99
N ASP A 2 -12.26 -2.95 5.71
CA ASP A 2 -12.98 -2.18 4.72
C ASP A 2 -14.04 -3.07 4.07
N PHE A 3 -15.22 -3.12 4.67
CA PHE A 3 -16.38 -3.85 4.13
C PHE A 3 -16.83 -3.33 2.75
N ASP A 4 -16.25 -2.22 2.32
CA ASP A 4 -16.56 -1.52 1.08
C ASP A 4 -15.69 -1.97 -0.10
N LEU A 5 -14.71 -2.85 0.12
CA LEU A 5 -13.79 -3.33 -0.89
C LEU A 5 -14.19 -4.68 -1.46
N ILE A 6 -14.34 -4.74 -2.78
CA ILE A 6 -14.52 -5.99 -3.52
C ILE A 6 -13.17 -6.38 -4.12
N PRO A 7 -12.52 -7.46 -3.65
CA PRO A 7 -11.28 -7.94 -4.26
C PRO A 7 -11.55 -8.51 -5.65
N PHE A 8 -10.58 -8.37 -6.54
CA PHE A 8 -10.52 -9.17 -7.75
C PHE A 8 -10.14 -10.63 -7.41
N SER A 9 -9.80 -11.40 -8.41
CA SER A 9 -9.56 -12.85 -8.29
C SER A 9 -8.38 -13.26 -7.40
N ASN A 10 -7.64 -12.31 -6.82
CA ASN A 10 -6.57 -12.60 -5.86
C ASN A 10 -6.48 -11.51 -4.78
N THR A 11 -5.96 -11.85 -3.60
CA THR A 11 -5.70 -10.91 -2.51
C THR A 11 -4.46 -10.07 -2.82
N GLY A 12 -4.51 -8.77 -2.50
CA GLY A 12 -3.36 -7.87 -2.68
C GLY A 12 -3.16 -7.32 -4.10
N VAL A 13 -4.06 -7.67 -5.03
CA VAL A 13 -4.16 -7.04 -6.36
C VAL A 13 -5.08 -5.83 -6.30
N ALA A 14 -5.74 -5.50 -7.39
CA ALA A 14 -6.70 -4.42 -7.46
C ALA A 14 -7.98 -4.72 -6.64
N TYR A 15 -8.64 -3.66 -6.17
CA TYR A 15 -9.93 -3.71 -5.50
C TYR A 15 -10.88 -2.72 -6.18
N ASN A 16 -12.16 -3.05 -6.21
CA ASN A 16 -13.22 -2.09 -6.50
C ASN A 16 -13.89 -1.67 -5.20
N THR A 17 -14.39 -0.45 -5.15
CA THR A 17 -15.22 0.02 -4.04
C THR A 17 -16.69 -0.18 -4.36
N LEU A 18 -17.48 -0.60 -3.37
CA LEU A 18 -18.94 -0.64 -3.46
C LEU A 18 -19.52 0.77 -3.55
N SER A 19 -18.87 1.73 -2.86
CA SER A 19 -19.28 3.13 -2.85
C SER A 19 -18.38 3.97 -3.76
N PHE A 20 -18.99 4.94 -4.42
CA PHE A 20 -18.25 5.92 -5.20
C PHE A 20 -17.84 7.10 -4.30
N TYR A 21 -16.55 7.23 -4.07
CA TYR A 21 -15.98 8.41 -3.42
C TYR A 21 -15.34 9.32 -4.47
N GLY A 22 -15.85 10.54 -4.59
CA GLY A 22 -15.23 11.57 -5.43
C GLY A 22 -13.81 11.86 -4.93
N ILE A 23 -12.81 11.53 -5.73
CA ILE A 23 -11.41 11.84 -5.40
C ILE A 23 -11.12 13.26 -5.85
N ASN A 24 -11.10 14.20 -4.90
CA ASN A 24 -10.65 15.56 -5.13
C ASN A 24 -9.11 15.62 -5.02
N SER A 25 -8.41 15.20 -6.06
CA SER A 25 -6.96 15.32 -6.14
C SER A 25 -6.60 16.24 -7.31
N ILE A 26 -5.74 17.23 -7.06
CA ILE A 26 -5.23 18.13 -8.10
C ILE A 26 -4.39 17.36 -9.11
N ASN A 27 -3.62 16.38 -8.63
CA ASN A 27 -2.80 15.52 -9.47
C ASN A 27 -3.43 14.13 -9.60
N PRO A 28 -3.43 13.52 -10.78
CA PRO A 28 -3.88 12.15 -10.95
C PRO A 28 -2.96 11.19 -10.16
N LYS A 29 -3.54 10.12 -9.63
CA LYS A 29 -2.74 9.04 -9.03
C LYS A 29 -1.95 8.34 -10.13
N MET A 30 -0.68 7.98 -9.82
CA MET A 30 0.15 7.20 -10.73
C MET A 30 -0.37 5.77 -10.87
N GLY A 31 -0.42 5.26 -12.12
CA GLY A 31 -0.87 3.91 -12.44
C GLY A 31 -2.37 3.68 -12.20
N ALA A 32 -2.78 2.42 -12.09
CA ALA A 32 -4.16 2.05 -11.82
C ALA A 32 -4.52 2.38 -10.36
N SER A 33 -5.46 3.29 -10.14
CA SER A 33 -5.82 3.81 -8.81
C SER A 33 -6.26 2.72 -7.82
N ASN A 34 -6.91 1.67 -8.30
CA ASN A 34 -7.37 0.54 -7.49
C ASN A 34 -6.23 -0.32 -6.89
N LYS A 35 -4.99 -0.19 -7.35
CA LYS A 35 -3.82 -0.86 -6.74
C LYS A 35 -3.29 -0.12 -5.51
N TYR A 36 -3.67 1.12 -5.31
CA TYR A 36 -3.20 1.95 -4.21
C TYR A 36 -3.77 1.57 -2.84
N TYR A 37 -4.80 0.71 -2.76
CA TYR A 37 -5.34 0.26 -1.49
C TYR A 37 -4.33 -0.45 -0.58
N SER A 38 -3.33 -1.09 -1.16
CA SER A 38 -2.24 -1.71 -0.40
C SER A 38 -1.05 -0.77 -0.16
N TYR A 39 -1.16 0.49 -0.59
CA TYR A 39 -0.12 1.50 -0.41
C TYR A 39 -0.51 2.46 0.70
N ASP A 40 0.29 2.50 1.76
CA ASP A 40 0.06 3.41 2.88
C ASP A 40 0.42 4.86 2.48
N SER A 41 -0.54 5.76 2.57
CA SER A 41 -0.36 7.21 2.43
C SER A 41 0.27 7.81 3.70
N VAL A 42 0.42 9.13 3.74
CA VAL A 42 0.89 9.84 4.95
C VAL A 42 -0.06 9.63 6.12
N ASP A 43 -1.37 9.65 5.83
CA ASP A 43 -2.42 9.57 6.83
C ASP A 43 -2.59 8.17 7.43
N ASP A 44 -2.07 7.13 6.74
CA ASP A 44 -2.10 5.74 7.20
C ASP A 44 -0.97 5.42 8.20
N VAL A 45 -0.05 6.36 8.44
CA VAL A 45 1.06 6.13 9.35
C VAL A 45 0.67 6.46 10.79
N VAL A 46 0.71 5.45 11.65
CA VAL A 46 0.41 5.60 13.08
C VAL A 46 1.66 6.05 13.83
N TYR A 47 1.49 7.07 14.68
CA TYR A 47 2.49 7.53 15.63
C TYR A 47 2.04 7.15 17.04
N TYR A 48 2.95 6.53 17.76
CA TYR A 48 2.66 5.99 19.09
C TYR A 48 3.15 6.94 20.21
N ASP A 49 2.47 6.86 21.34
CA ASP A 49 2.92 7.38 22.63
C ASP A 49 2.43 6.38 23.69
N LEU A 50 3.36 5.61 24.25
CA LEU A 50 3.03 4.39 25.01
C LEU A 50 3.69 4.41 26.39
N PRO A 51 2.98 4.04 27.47
CA PRO A 51 3.56 3.94 28.81
C PRO A 51 4.54 2.75 28.94
N THR A 52 4.38 1.72 28.12
CA THR A 52 5.19 0.49 28.11
C THR A 52 5.53 0.10 26.68
N PRO A 53 6.60 -0.64 26.43
CA PRO A 53 6.89 -1.21 25.11
C PRO A 53 5.71 -2.03 24.60
N PHE A 54 5.41 -1.88 23.31
CA PHE A 54 4.32 -2.57 22.62
C PHE A 54 4.88 -3.40 21.49
N THR A 55 4.44 -4.65 21.41
CA THR A 55 4.73 -5.53 20.27
C THR A 55 3.45 -6.20 19.83
N GLU A 56 3.15 -6.10 18.57
CA GLU A 56 2.07 -6.83 17.91
C GLU A 56 2.65 -7.66 16.78
N LEU A 57 2.25 -8.93 16.73
CA LEU A 57 2.61 -9.85 15.66
C LEU A 57 1.35 -10.58 15.21
N MET A 58 0.90 -10.30 14.02
CA MET A 58 -0.22 -10.96 13.38
C MET A 58 0.28 -11.78 12.18
N TYR A 59 -0.04 -13.06 12.18
CA TYR A 59 0.17 -13.94 11.05
C TYR A 59 -1.16 -14.59 10.65
N ARG A 60 -1.47 -14.52 9.37
CA ARG A 60 -2.62 -15.20 8.77
C ARG A 60 -2.17 -16.00 7.56
N SER A 61 -2.63 -17.24 7.47
CA SER A 61 -2.65 -18.00 6.23
C SER A 61 -4.06 -17.92 5.65
N VAL A 62 -4.13 -17.64 4.35
CA VAL A 62 -5.39 -17.66 3.60
C VAL A 62 -5.45 -18.93 2.78
N PHE A 63 -6.67 -19.38 2.52
CA PHE A 63 -6.93 -20.47 1.62
C PHE A 63 -6.21 -20.22 0.28
N GLU A 64 -5.66 -21.28 -0.34
CA GLU A 64 -4.91 -21.21 -1.59
C GLU A 64 -3.57 -20.47 -1.50
N GLN A 65 -2.82 -20.80 -0.44
CA GLN A 65 -1.40 -20.42 -0.27
C GLN A 65 -1.14 -18.91 -0.11
N GLY A 66 -2.13 -18.18 0.43
CA GLY A 66 -1.91 -16.81 0.84
C GLY A 66 -1.30 -16.73 2.25
N GLN A 67 -0.38 -15.77 2.45
CA GLN A 67 0.26 -15.48 3.73
C GLN A 67 0.26 -13.99 3.97
N LEU A 68 -0.13 -13.58 5.17
CA LEU A 68 -0.05 -12.20 5.65
C LEU A 68 0.72 -12.19 6.96
N LEU A 69 1.74 -11.36 7.02
CA LEU A 69 2.48 -11.03 8.24
C LEU A 69 2.31 -9.53 8.49
N ASP A 70 1.91 -9.17 9.69
CA ASP A 70 1.90 -7.79 10.16
C ASP A 70 2.58 -7.74 11.53
N ALA A 71 3.67 -6.97 11.63
CA ALA A 71 4.49 -6.88 12.83
C ALA A 71 4.76 -5.42 13.16
N VAL A 72 4.52 -5.04 14.42
CA VAL A 72 4.78 -3.71 14.96
C VAL A 72 5.54 -3.84 16.26
N TYR A 73 6.59 -3.04 16.41
CA TYR A 73 7.27 -2.82 17.66
C TYR A 73 7.35 -1.32 17.92
N SER A 74 6.97 -0.90 19.13
CA SER A 74 7.01 0.50 19.53
C SER A 74 7.46 0.63 20.99
N VAL A 75 8.30 1.63 21.25
CA VAL A 75 8.84 1.88 22.59
C VAL A 75 9.06 3.37 22.82
N ASN A 76 8.68 3.83 24.00
CA ASN A 76 9.09 5.13 24.49
C ASN A 76 10.48 5.01 25.13
N THR A 77 11.50 5.59 24.51
CA THR A 77 12.86 5.64 25.08
C THR A 77 12.98 6.72 26.16
N SER A 78 12.06 7.65 26.20
CA SER A 78 11.84 8.63 27.27
C SER A 78 10.36 8.99 27.35
N ARG A 79 9.99 9.78 28.36
CA ARG A 79 8.61 10.30 28.47
C ARG A 79 8.20 11.21 27.30
N GLN A 80 9.15 11.72 26.53
CA GLN A 80 8.94 12.66 25.45
C GLN A 80 9.14 12.05 24.06
N PHE A 81 9.78 10.88 23.95
CA PHE A 81 10.20 10.34 22.67
C PHE A 81 9.78 8.87 22.51
N ASN A 82 9.02 8.64 21.48
CA ASN A 82 8.65 7.31 20.98
C ASN A 82 9.37 6.97 19.68
N PHE A 83 9.75 5.72 19.55
CA PHE A 83 10.26 5.12 18.32
C PHE A 83 9.45 3.87 18.00
N SER A 84 9.05 3.72 16.74
CA SER A 84 8.38 2.51 16.28
C SER A 84 8.93 2.02 14.95
N ILE A 85 8.88 0.72 14.78
CA ILE A 85 9.21 0.02 13.54
C ILE A 85 8.10 -0.96 13.23
N SER A 86 7.68 -1.01 11.98
CA SER A 86 6.67 -1.96 11.53
C SER A 86 7.00 -2.55 10.17
N ARG A 87 6.53 -3.77 9.96
CA ARG A 87 6.63 -4.47 8.69
C ARG A 87 5.35 -5.23 8.42
N LYS A 88 4.75 -4.96 7.25
CA LYS A 88 3.60 -5.71 6.74
C LYS A 88 4.00 -6.38 5.43
N GLY A 89 3.73 -7.67 5.31
CA GLY A 89 4.02 -8.46 4.12
C GLY A 89 2.84 -9.34 3.76
N LEU A 90 2.49 -9.34 2.49
CA LEU A 90 1.46 -10.21 1.91
C LEU A 90 2.08 -10.99 0.74
N ARG A 91 1.73 -12.25 0.61
CA ARG A 91 1.95 -13.05 -0.58
C ARG A 91 0.75 -13.94 -0.81
N SER A 92 0.25 -13.98 -2.05
CA SER A 92 -0.85 -14.86 -2.45
C SER A 92 -0.60 -15.39 -3.86
N LEU A 93 -0.85 -16.68 -4.08
CA LEU A 93 -0.70 -17.29 -5.39
C LEU A 93 -1.92 -17.02 -6.28
N GLY A 94 -3.12 -16.89 -5.67
CA GLY A 94 -4.37 -16.77 -6.41
C GLY A 94 -4.82 -18.11 -7.01
N ASN A 95 -6.00 -18.10 -7.62
CA ASN A 95 -6.66 -19.28 -8.17
C ASN A 95 -6.33 -19.56 -9.63
N TYR A 96 -5.72 -18.60 -10.31
CA TYR A 96 -5.37 -18.69 -11.73
C TYR A 96 -3.87 -18.80 -11.90
N GLN A 97 -3.43 -19.37 -13.03
CA GLN A 97 -2.02 -19.40 -13.38
C GLN A 97 -1.48 -17.96 -13.59
N ASN A 98 -0.19 -17.76 -13.27
CA ASN A 98 0.53 -16.50 -13.44
C ASN A 98 -0.20 -15.29 -12.83
N PHE A 99 -0.66 -15.46 -11.58
CA PHE A 99 -1.44 -14.44 -10.89
C PHE A 99 -0.97 -14.17 -9.45
N ILE A 100 0.31 -14.40 -9.20
CA ILE A 100 0.92 -14.15 -7.88
C ILE A 100 0.85 -12.66 -7.55
N SER A 101 0.45 -12.36 -6.32
CA SER A 101 0.56 -11.03 -5.74
C SER A 101 1.46 -11.04 -4.53
N SER A 102 2.20 -9.97 -4.32
CA SER A 102 2.94 -9.75 -3.09
C SER A 102 3.04 -8.26 -2.76
N SER A 103 2.99 -7.95 -1.47
CA SER A 103 3.29 -6.62 -0.98
C SER A 103 4.25 -6.67 0.19
N SER A 104 5.08 -5.66 0.30
CA SER A 104 5.98 -5.46 1.43
C SER A 104 5.98 -3.99 1.79
N ASN A 105 5.63 -3.69 3.04
CA ASN A 105 5.60 -2.35 3.57
C ASN A 105 6.46 -2.32 4.84
N PHE A 106 7.49 -1.50 4.83
CA PHE A 106 8.38 -1.26 5.95
C PHE A 106 8.24 0.20 6.38
N LYS A 107 8.03 0.43 7.68
CA LYS A 107 7.88 1.77 8.25
C LYS A 107 8.73 1.92 9.50
N ILE A 108 9.33 3.09 9.62
CA ILE A 108 9.91 3.59 10.87
C ILE A 108 9.21 4.90 11.16
N SER A 109 8.74 5.09 12.39
CA SER A 109 8.17 6.36 12.81
C SER A 109 8.68 6.78 14.17
N THR A 110 8.71 8.09 14.40
CA THR A 110 9.05 8.67 15.69
C THR A 110 8.08 9.78 16.04
N ASN A 111 7.86 9.94 17.33
CA ASN A 111 6.99 10.97 17.90
C ASN A 111 7.72 11.60 19.10
N TYR A 112 7.80 12.91 19.11
CA TYR A 112 8.45 13.66 20.16
C TYR A 112 7.58 14.82 20.65
N PHE A 113 7.52 14.99 21.96
CA PHE A 113 6.92 16.14 22.62
C PHE A 113 7.92 16.77 23.60
N SER A 114 8.03 18.08 23.55
CA SER A 114 8.81 18.82 24.57
C SER A 114 8.14 18.70 25.96
N LYS A 115 8.95 18.85 27.03
CA LYS A 115 8.45 18.76 28.43
C LYS A 115 7.29 19.71 28.72
N ASN A 116 7.32 20.89 28.13
CA ASN A 116 6.26 21.91 28.27
C ASN A 116 5.11 21.71 27.26
N LYS A 117 5.12 20.62 26.47
CA LYS A 117 4.13 20.28 25.43
C LYS A 117 3.91 21.35 24.34
N LYS A 118 4.77 22.37 24.29
CA LYS A 118 4.66 23.44 23.29
C LYS A 118 5.24 23.05 21.92
N TYR A 119 6.17 22.10 21.88
CA TYR A 119 6.75 21.63 20.63
C TYR A 119 6.43 20.16 20.43
N ARG A 120 5.91 19.83 19.26
CA ARG A 120 5.67 18.47 18.75
C ARG A 120 6.46 18.25 17.46
N PHE A 121 7.05 17.09 17.34
CA PHE A 121 7.77 16.65 16.15
C PHE A 121 7.40 15.20 15.86
N ARG A 122 7.00 14.93 14.63
CA ARG A 122 6.74 13.58 14.13
C ARG A 122 7.49 13.39 12.81
N THR A 123 8.05 12.23 12.63
CA THR A 123 8.67 11.86 11.35
C THR A 123 8.47 10.40 11.07
N HIS A 124 8.41 10.08 9.79
CA HIS A 124 8.44 8.69 9.35
C HIS A 124 9.22 8.51 8.06
N TYR A 125 9.72 7.29 7.91
CA TYR A 125 10.24 6.77 6.67
C TYR A 125 9.45 5.52 6.29
N THR A 126 9.01 5.43 5.02
CA THR A 126 8.37 4.25 4.47
C THR A 126 9.10 3.75 3.24
N ASN A 127 9.17 2.42 3.11
CA ASN A 127 9.64 1.75 1.90
C ASN A 127 8.63 0.66 1.55
N GLN A 128 7.96 0.83 0.41
CA GLN A 128 6.82 0.02 0.02
C GLN A 128 7.05 -0.57 -1.36
N LYS A 129 6.70 -1.85 -1.49
CA LYS A 129 6.75 -2.57 -2.76
C LYS A 129 5.46 -3.35 -2.94
N LEU A 130 4.78 -3.13 -4.06
CA LEU A 130 3.64 -3.91 -4.52
C LEU A 130 4.03 -4.60 -5.82
N PHE A 131 3.85 -5.90 -5.87
CA PHE A 131 4.14 -6.72 -7.03
C PHE A 131 2.91 -7.55 -7.38
N SER A 132 2.58 -7.65 -8.65
CA SER A 132 1.55 -8.58 -9.12
C SER A 132 1.88 -9.08 -10.52
N GLU A 133 1.81 -10.38 -10.70
CA GLU A 133 1.76 -10.97 -12.02
C GLU A 133 0.47 -10.57 -12.72
N GLN A 134 0.54 -10.51 -14.03
CA GLN A 134 -0.57 -10.14 -14.90
C GLN A 134 -0.74 -11.23 -15.93
N ASN A 135 -1.81 -11.99 -15.80
CA ASN A 135 -2.07 -13.12 -16.71
C ASN A 135 -2.89 -12.74 -17.96
N GLY A 136 -3.34 -11.50 -18.05
CA GLY A 136 -4.09 -11.02 -19.23
C GLY A 136 -5.48 -11.64 -19.38
N GLY A 137 -5.96 -12.42 -18.40
CA GLY A 137 -7.22 -13.15 -18.48
C GLY A 137 -7.08 -14.57 -19.07
N ILE A 138 -8.20 -15.23 -19.25
CA ILE A 138 -8.30 -16.59 -19.79
C ILE A 138 -8.19 -16.53 -21.32
N ASN A 139 -7.53 -17.50 -21.92
CA ASN A 139 -7.44 -17.61 -23.37
C ASN A 139 -8.84 -17.79 -23.99
N ASN A 140 -9.06 -17.22 -25.17
CA ASN A 140 -10.35 -17.27 -25.88
C ASN A 140 -10.86 -18.69 -26.14
N SER A 141 -9.95 -19.67 -26.32
CA SER A 141 -10.32 -21.09 -26.47
C SER A 141 -10.99 -21.68 -25.24
N ASP A 142 -10.73 -21.12 -24.05
CA ASP A 142 -11.21 -21.64 -22.79
C ASP A 142 -12.43 -20.93 -22.23
N ILE A 143 -12.88 -19.85 -22.88
CA ILE A 143 -14.05 -19.09 -22.41
C ILE A 143 -15.29 -19.97 -22.28
N LEU A 144 -15.57 -20.80 -23.26
CA LEU A 144 -16.72 -21.71 -23.23
C LEU A 144 -16.62 -22.75 -22.10
N ASN A 145 -15.43 -23.24 -21.82
CA ASN A 145 -15.17 -24.17 -20.73
C ASN A 145 -15.40 -23.50 -19.37
N PHE A 146 -14.98 -22.24 -19.25
CA PHE A 146 -15.21 -21.43 -18.06
C PHE A 146 -16.69 -21.17 -17.81
N GLU A 147 -17.45 -20.78 -18.86
CA GLU A 147 -18.87 -20.46 -18.76
C GLU A 147 -19.74 -21.68 -18.49
N ASN A 148 -19.45 -22.80 -19.10
CA ASN A 148 -20.21 -24.04 -18.93
C ASN A 148 -20.09 -24.65 -17.53
N GLY A 149 -19.05 -24.32 -16.75
CA GLY A 149 -18.89 -24.74 -15.36
C GLY A 149 -18.81 -26.25 -15.15
N ASN A 150 -18.32 -27.00 -16.12
CA ASN A 150 -18.16 -28.45 -16.00
C ASN A 150 -17.22 -28.79 -14.84
N SER A 151 -17.44 -29.91 -14.17
CA SER A 151 -16.72 -30.29 -12.96
C SER A 151 -15.21 -30.39 -13.12
N GLN A 152 -14.70 -30.73 -14.31
CA GLN A 152 -13.28 -30.75 -14.62
C GLN A 152 -12.62 -29.37 -14.70
N PHE A 153 -13.41 -28.28 -14.80
CA PHE A 153 -12.97 -26.88 -14.86
C PHE A 153 -13.27 -26.09 -13.60
N LEU A 154 -13.64 -26.75 -12.50
CA LEU A 154 -13.84 -26.11 -11.20
C LEU A 154 -12.53 -25.58 -10.62
N ASP A 155 -11.42 -26.28 -10.86
CA ASP A 155 -10.09 -25.76 -10.58
C ASP A 155 -9.74 -24.70 -11.62
N ARG A 156 -9.60 -23.47 -11.17
CA ARG A 156 -9.29 -22.32 -12.04
C ARG A 156 -7.86 -22.30 -12.52
N GLY A 157 -6.97 -23.06 -11.89
CA GLY A 157 -5.58 -23.23 -12.29
C GLY A 157 -5.39 -24.06 -13.56
N VAL A 158 -6.44 -24.68 -14.12
CA VAL A 158 -6.36 -25.44 -15.38
C VAL A 158 -6.45 -24.56 -16.63
N PHE A 159 -6.93 -23.32 -16.49
CA PHE A 159 -7.07 -22.41 -17.64
C PHE A 159 -5.75 -21.76 -18.01
N ASP A 160 -5.43 -21.77 -19.30
CA ASP A 160 -4.25 -21.12 -19.81
C ASP A 160 -4.45 -19.60 -19.87
N PRO A 161 -3.50 -18.83 -19.34
CA PRO A 161 -3.54 -17.38 -19.36
C PRO A 161 -3.11 -16.82 -20.73
N ASN A 162 -3.55 -15.58 -21.02
CA ASN A 162 -3.04 -14.87 -22.20
C ASN A 162 -1.57 -14.44 -22.04
N PHE A 163 -1.12 -14.21 -20.80
CA PHE A 163 0.28 -13.83 -20.54
C PHE A 163 0.92 -14.78 -19.52
N GLU A 164 2.12 -15.25 -19.83
CA GLU A 164 2.89 -16.12 -18.94
C GLU A 164 3.98 -15.38 -18.17
N ASN A 165 4.39 -14.19 -18.62
CA ASN A 165 5.59 -13.52 -18.15
C ASN A 165 5.44 -12.00 -17.94
N ALA A 166 4.20 -11.54 -17.79
CA ALA A 166 3.90 -10.14 -17.53
C ALA A 166 3.71 -9.87 -16.03
N HIS A 167 4.24 -8.76 -15.56
CA HIS A 167 4.05 -8.33 -14.17
C HIS A 167 4.06 -6.81 -14.00
N ASN A 168 3.44 -6.36 -12.92
CA ASN A 168 3.49 -5.00 -12.46
C ASN A 168 4.31 -4.91 -11.17
N GLU A 169 5.13 -3.88 -11.08
CA GLU A 169 5.84 -3.52 -9.87
C GLU A 169 5.58 -2.04 -9.53
N PHE A 170 5.16 -1.78 -8.31
CA PHE A 170 5.03 -0.44 -7.78
C PHE A 170 5.93 -0.29 -6.55
N LEU A 171 6.85 0.66 -6.61
CA LEU A 171 7.79 0.98 -5.55
C LEU A 171 7.49 2.38 -5.04
N GLY A 172 7.48 2.56 -3.74
CA GLY A 172 7.34 3.86 -3.10
C GLY A 172 8.28 4.01 -1.93
N LYS A 173 8.98 5.15 -1.87
CA LYS A 173 9.78 5.54 -0.73
C LYS A 173 9.35 6.93 -0.30
N ARG A 174 9.12 7.11 0.98
CA ARG A 174 8.70 8.39 1.52
C ARG A 174 9.46 8.72 2.78
N PHE A 175 9.87 9.97 2.87
CA PHE A 175 10.32 10.62 4.09
C PHE A 175 9.37 11.78 4.39
N TYR A 176 8.90 11.85 5.62
CA TYR A 176 7.96 12.85 6.07
C TYR A 176 8.36 13.38 7.43
N VAL A 177 8.26 14.68 7.58
CA VAL A 177 8.45 15.40 8.84
C VAL A 177 7.26 16.32 9.05
N ASP A 178 6.71 16.31 10.24
CA ASP A 178 5.66 17.20 10.70
C ASP A 178 6.09 17.78 12.05
N GLN A 179 6.00 19.08 12.19
CA GLN A 179 6.32 19.76 13.43
C GLN A 179 5.34 20.90 13.71
N SER A 180 5.06 21.09 14.99
CA SER A 180 4.24 22.20 15.43
C SER A 180 4.80 22.83 16.70
N TYR A 181 4.60 24.13 16.80
CA TYR A 181 5.01 24.93 17.95
C TYR A 181 3.90 25.86 18.41
N VAL A 182 3.49 25.74 19.66
CA VAL A 182 2.49 26.63 20.29
C VAL A 182 3.17 27.92 20.72
N LEU A 183 2.87 29.00 20.02
CA LEU A 183 3.37 30.35 20.31
C LEU A 183 2.57 31.00 21.44
N ILE A 184 1.24 30.93 21.35
CA ILE A 184 0.31 31.44 22.35
C ILE A 184 -0.54 30.26 22.78
N ASP A 185 -0.47 29.93 24.06
CA ASP A 185 -1.27 28.88 24.66
C ASP A 185 -2.62 29.42 25.09
N LYS A 186 -3.67 28.62 24.97
CA LYS A 186 -4.98 28.95 25.49
C LYS A 186 -4.92 29.03 27.03
N ASP A 187 -5.12 30.19 27.59
CA ASP A 187 -5.12 30.41 29.02
C ASP A 187 -6.57 30.68 29.50
N SER A 188 -6.81 30.58 30.81
CA SER A 188 -8.11 30.81 31.44
C SER A 188 -8.66 32.22 31.18
N ILE A 189 -7.81 33.17 30.79
CA ILE A 189 -8.12 34.57 30.53
C ILE A 189 -8.28 34.86 29.03
N SER A 190 -7.61 34.09 28.14
CA SER A 190 -7.65 34.28 26.71
C SER A 190 -8.12 33.00 26.02
N ASP A 191 -9.19 33.10 25.26
CA ASP A 191 -9.72 32.00 24.43
C ASP A 191 -8.96 31.83 23.11
N SER A 192 -7.91 32.62 22.90
CA SER A 192 -7.11 32.60 21.66
C SER A 192 -5.87 31.75 21.82
N SER A 193 -5.60 30.91 20.83
CA SER A 193 -4.36 30.13 20.71
C SER A 193 -3.70 30.38 19.35
N LEU A 194 -2.39 30.35 19.32
CA LEU A 194 -1.60 30.47 18.07
C LEU A 194 -0.59 29.34 18.01
N GLU A 195 -0.73 28.48 17.01
CA GLU A 195 0.16 27.36 16.75
C GLU A 195 0.77 27.49 15.33
N LEU A 196 2.07 27.31 15.23
CA LEU A 196 2.80 27.29 13.97
C LEU A 196 3.00 25.84 13.55
N PHE A 197 2.57 25.52 12.34
CA PHE A 197 2.73 24.19 11.72
C PHE A 197 3.72 24.26 10.56
N ASN A 198 4.55 23.23 10.42
CA ASN A 198 5.41 23.02 9.29
C ASN A 198 5.46 21.53 8.96
N SER A 199 5.38 21.21 7.68
CA SER A 199 5.56 19.84 7.20
C SER A 199 6.51 19.80 6.01
N ILE A 200 7.33 18.77 5.94
CA ILE A 200 8.22 18.46 4.81
C ILE A 200 7.85 17.06 4.32
N TYR A 201 7.61 16.96 3.03
CA TYR A 201 7.21 15.74 2.36
C TYR A 201 8.11 15.48 1.15
N LEU A 202 8.78 14.36 1.16
CA LEU A 202 9.60 13.87 0.06
C LEU A 202 9.16 12.46 -0.28
N GLU A 203 8.64 12.25 -1.49
CA GLU A 203 8.21 10.94 -1.95
C GLU A 203 8.72 10.64 -3.36
N GLU A 204 9.21 9.42 -3.55
CA GLU A 204 9.56 8.87 -4.84
C GLU A 204 8.67 7.64 -5.10
N LYS A 205 7.95 7.66 -6.21
CA LYS A 205 7.12 6.55 -6.69
C LYS A 205 7.63 6.08 -8.05
N LYS A 206 7.69 4.77 -8.22
CA LYS A 206 8.08 4.14 -9.46
C LYS A 206 7.10 3.03 -9.78
N TYR A 207 6.48 3.13 -10.95
CA TYR A 207 5.59 2.10 -11.48
C TYR A 207 6.21 1.51 -12.74
N LYS A 208 6.23 0.18 -12.82
CA LYS A 208 6.71 -0.58 -13.97
C LYS A 208 5.67 -1.61 -14.37
N PHE A 209 5.41 -1.69 -15.66
CA PHE A 209 4.86 -2.88 -16.29
C PHE A 209 5.95 -3.50 -17.15
N GLN A 210 6.19 -4.78 -16.97
CA GLN A 210 7.21 -5.52 -17.71
C GLN A 210 6.61 -6.82 -18.25
N GLN A 211 6.92 -7.09 -19.50
CA GLN A 211 6.64 -8.35 -20.17
C GLN A 211 7.88 -8.74 -20.94
N SER A 212 8.37 -9.97 -20.79
CA SER A 212 9.66 -10.39 -21.36
C SER A 212 9.55 -10.88 -22.80
N SER A 213 8.36 -11.25 -23.24
CA SER A 213 8.09 -11.60 -24.65
C SER A 213 6.96 -10.75 -25.22
N SER A 214 7.02 -10.39 -26.49
CA SER A 214 5.90 -9.79 -27.19
C SER A 214 4.76 -10.80 -27.33
N ASP A 215 3.53 -10.32 -27.17
CA ASP A 215 2.32 -11.10 -27.33
C ASP A 215 1.42 -10.43 -28.39
N GLU A 216 0.76 -11.22 -29.20
CA GLU A 216 -0.17 -10.74 -30.25
C GLU A 216 -1.32 -9.92 -29.68
N PHE A 217 -1.66 -10.11 -28.40
CA PHE A 217 -2.72 -9.37 -27.71
C PHE A 217 -2.52 -7.85 -27.72
N PHE A 218 -1.25 -7.39 -27.61
CA PHE A 218 -0.93 -5.95 -27.66
C PHE A 218 -0.51 -5.48 -29.06
N GLY A 219 -0.46 -6.38 -30.05
CA GLY A 219 0.06 -6.11 -31.39
C GLY A 219 1.58 -6.06 -31.46
N ASP A 220 2.10 -5.83 -32.67
CA ASP A 220 3.54 -5.96 -33.00
C ASP A 220 4.44 -4.88 -32.37
N SER A 221 3.86 -3.85 -31.74
CA SER A 221 4.58 -2.66 -31.27
C SER A 221 4.66 -2.54 -29.75
N PHE A 222 4.42 -3.62 -29.00
CA PHE A 222 4.46 -3.56 -27.55
C PHE A 222 5.87 -3.26 -27.02
N VAL A 223 5.97 -2.25 -26.17
CA VAL A 223 7.21 -1.88 -25.45
C VAL A 223 6.91 -1.81 -23.96
N SER A 224 7.80 -2.38 -23.13
CA SER A 224 7.75 -2.26 -21.68
C SER A 224 7.73 -0.80 -21.25
N GLN A 225 6.88 -0.46 -20.27
CA GLN A 225 6.74 0.92 -19.77
C GLN A 225 7.21 1.04 -18.33
N GLU A 226 7.87 2.14 -18.04
CA GLU A 226 8.26 2.56 -16.71
C GLU A 226 7.84 4.02 -16.48
N ILE A 227 7.17 4.27 -15.36
CA ILE A 227 6.77 5.62 -14.95
C ILE A 227 7.48 5.91 -13.61
N ASN A 228 8.21 7.02 -13.58
CA ASN A 228 8.86 7.53 -12.36
C ASN A 228 8.21 8.86 -11.96
N ASP A 229 7.91 8.99 -10.68
CA ASP A 229 7.38 10.22 -10.09
C ASP A 229 8.15 10.56 -8.82
N LYS A 230 8.53 11.83 -8.68
CA LYS A 230 9.23 12.36 -7.52
C LYS A 230 8.53 13.63 -7.07
N ILE A 231 8.07 13.63 -5.83
CA ILE A 231 7.37 14.74 -5.22
C ILE A 231 8.17 15.25 -4.03
N LEU A 232 8.41 16.54 -4.01
CA LEU A 232 8.96 17.28 -2.88
C LEU A 232 7.99 18.41 -2.53
N LEU A 233 7.45 18.39 -1.34
CA LEU A 233 6.54 19.38 -0.78
C LEU A 233 6.99 19.84 0.62
#